data_a457a6da3007748c804dce8af07fcde5
#
_entry.id   a457a6da3007748c804dce8af07fcde5
#
_cell.length_a   1.000
_cell.length_b   1.000
_cell.length_c   1.000
_cell.angle_alpha   90.00
_cell.angle_beta   90.00
_cell.angle_gamma   90.00
#
_symmetry.space_group_name_H-M   'P 1'
#
loop_
_entity.id
_entity.type
_entity.pdbx_description
1 polymer ?
#
loop_
_entity_poly.entity_id
_entity_poly.type
_entity_poly.pdbx_seq_one_letter_code
_entity_poly.pdbx_strand_id
1 'polypeptide(L)'
;MLPITRMISKYNHYNTNVVKYIVIHYTGNNTDSAKNNAIYFNGGNRNASAHYFVDDTSIYQVVEDNKGAWHIGNSKTAPNNQNSLGIEMCCKNGVVTEKTEENTIQLVKFLMKKYNIPISNVRTHAEVTNYGKTCPNWNANNWQRWKNFKNKLTTVTTTTTTSSIKVGDKVKVNSSATTYANSTKTIPSWVKNGTYTVSKVDSSKVLLKEITSYVYIKDVSKVGATSSNVSYVIRVIVDSLNIRSGAGTNYSIVGTVKKGGVYTIVEEKNGFGRLKSGKGWISLDCTEKK
;
A
#
# COMPACT_ATOMS: atom_id res chain seq x y z
N MET A 1 0.53 9.18 3.05
CA MET A 1 0.81 9.64 1.66
C MET A 1 1.39 11.05 1.73
N LEU A 2 2.40 11.32 0.92
CA LEU A 2 2.93 12.68 0.76
C LEU A 2 1.85 13.61 0.20
N PRO A 3 1.88 14.91 0.52
CA PRO A 3 0.98 15.90 -0.07
C PRO A 3 1.23 15.99 -1.59
N ILE A 4 0.16 16.20 -2.35
CA ILE A 4 0.25 16.40 -3.81
C ILE A 4 0.42 17.91 -4.07
N THR A 5 1.57 18.28 -4.62
CA THR A 5 1.82 19.63 -5.08
C THR A 5 1.31 19.78 -6.52
N ARG A 6 0.46 20.78 -6.78
CA ARG A 6 -0.07 21.01 -8.12
C ARG A 6 0.80 22.02 -8.87
N MET A 7 1.27 21.60 -10.07
CA MET A 7 1.95 22.46 -11.04
C MET A 7 1.40 22.13 -12.43
N ILE A 8 0.17 22.58 -12.68
CA ILE A 8 -0.62 22.16 -13.84
C ILE A 8 -0.10 22.81 -15.12
N SER A 9 0.24 21.94 -16.08
CA SER A 9 0.64 22.32 -17.42
C SER A 9 -0.58 22.62 -18.30
N LYS A 10 -0.43 23.61 -19.17
CA LYS A 10 -1.39 23.90 -20.25
C LYS A 10 -1.10 23.13 -21.54
N TYR A 11 -0.05 22.30 -21.54
CA TYR A 11 0.44 21.60 -22.73
C TYR A 11 0.15 20.09 -22.65
N ASN A 12 0.07 19.46 -23.83
CA ASN A 12 0.10 18.00 -24.02
C ASN A 12 -0.96 17.23 -23.21
N HIS A 13 -2.20 17.70 -23.26
CA HIS A 13 -3.33 16.99 -22.69
C HIS A 13 -4.58 17.09 -23.57
N TYR A 14 -5.46 16.14 -23.46
CA TYR A 14 -6.83 16.19 -23.97
C TYR A 14 -7.71 16.90 -22.96
N ASN A 15 -8.83 17.47 -23.42
CA ASN A 15 -9.76 18.23 -22.56
C ASN A 15 -10.62 17.34 -21.67
N THR A 16 -10.65 16.02 -21.92
CA THR A 16 -11.47 15.06 -21.18
C THR A 16 -10.68 13.82 -20.80
N ASN A 17 -11.01 13.24 -19.65
CA ASN A 17 -10.55 11.93 -19.19
C ASN A 17 -11.64 11.27 -18.35
N VAL A 18 -12.11 10.10 -18.77
CA VAL A 18 -13.02 9.26 -17.98
C VAL A 18 -12.19 8.19 -17.27
N VAL A 19 -11.70 8.52 -16.10
CA VAL A 19 -10.73 7.72 -15.36
C VAL A 19 -11.26 6.33 -15.03
N LYS A 20 -10.65 5.30 -15.63
CA LYS A 20 -10.92 3.87 -15.41
C LYS A 20 -9.68 3.06 -15.10
N TYR A 21 -8.50 3.57 -15.48
CA TYR A 21 -7.22 2.88 -15.36
C TYR A 21 -6.17 3.76 -14.69
N ILE A 22 -5.18 3.11 -14.09
CA ILE A 22 -3.92 3.72 -13.67
C ILE A 22 -2.81 3.02 -14.39
N VAL A 23 -1.91 3.77 -15.01
CA VAL A 23 -0.74 3.22 -15.71
C VAL A 23 0.53 3.70 -15.06
N ILE A 24 1.37 2.73 -14.69
CA ILE A 24 2.64 2.95 -14.01
C ILE A 24 3.75 3.00 -15.03
N HIS A 25 4.53 4.08 -14.93
CA HIS A 25 5.72 4.36 -15.73
C HIS A 25 6.93 4.62 -14.84
N TYR A 26 8.06 4.76 -15.46
CA TYR A 26 9.27 5.34 -14.87
C TYR A 26 9.87 6.31 -15.89
N THR A 27 10.51 7.36 -15.40
CA THR A 27 11.06 8.42 -16.29
C THR A 27 12.22 7.93 -17.16
N GLY A 28 12.92 6.86 -16.74
CA GLY A 28 14.08 6.33 -17.45
C GLY A 28 15.32 7.24 -17.40
N ASN A 29 15.26 8.34 -16.67
CA ASN A 29 16.38 9.25 -16.50
C ASN A 29 17.46 8.66 -15.59
N ASN A 30 18.70 9.14 -15.70
CA ASN A 30 19.74 8.72 -14.76
C ASN A 30 19.41 9.17 -13.33
N THR A 31 19.13 10.46 -13.14
CA THR A 31 18.67 11.01 -11.86
C THR A 31 17.77 12.20 -12.11
N ASP A 32 16.58 12.18 -11.54
CA ASP A 32 15.61 13.25 -11.67
C ASP A 32 14.75 13.40 -10.42
N SER A 33 13.87 14.38 -10.40
CA SER A 33 12.91 14.60 -9.33
C SER A 33 11.53 14.93 -9.87
N ALA A 34 10.50 14.71 -9.07
CA ALA A 34 9.13 15.03 -9.42
C ALA A 34 8.97 16.53 -9.71
N LYS A 35 9.66 17.40 -8.95
CA LYS A 35 9.67 18.85 -9.16
C LYS A 35 10.29 19.23 -10.51
N ASN A 36 11.45 18.67 -10.85
CA ASN A 36 12.13 18.99 -12.10
C ASN A 36 11.32 18.54 -13.32
N ASN A 37 10.70 17.36 -13.26
CA ASN A 37 9.78 16.90 -14.30
C ASN A 37 8.56 17.82 -14.41
N ALA A 38 7.96 18.24 -13.28
CA ALA A 38 6.84 19.17 -13.31
C ALA A 38 7.21 20.50 -13.96
N ILE A 39 8.37 21.06 -13.68
CA ILE A 39 8.90 22.28 -14.32
C ILE A 39 9.10 22.04 -15.82
N TYR A 40 9.72 20.91 -16.20
CA TYR A 40 9.99 20.57 -17.59
C TYR A 40 8.70 20.48 -18.43
N PHE A 41 7.69 19.75 -17.94
CA PHE A 41 6.42 19.59 -18.66
C PHE A 41 5.52 20.83 -18.60
N ASN A 42 5.74 21.75 -17.67
CA ASN A 42 5.06 23.04 -17.62
C ASN A 42 5.72 24.09 -18.54
N GLY A 43 6.99 23.91 -18.87
CA GLY A 43 7.79 24.85 -19.67
C GLY A 43 7.53 24.84 -21.17
N GLY A 44 6.60 24.03 -21.70
CA GLY A 44 6.29 24.02 -23.14
C GLY A 44 5.76 22.68 -23.65
N ASN A 45 5.53 22.63 -24.96
CA ASN A 45 5.13 21.41 -25.65
C ASN A 45 6.29 20.39 -25.65
N ARG A 46 6.05 19.18 -25.13
CA ARG A 46 7.01 18.06 -25.06
C ARG A 46 6.55 16.84 -25.85
N ASN A 47 5.42 16.93 -26.56
CA ASN A 47 4.76 15.82 -27.24
C ASN A 47 4.49 14.60 -26.34
N ALA A 48 4.51 14.81 -25.05
CA ALA A 48 4.23 13.83 -23.99
C ALA A 48 3.81 14.53 -22.72
N SER A 49 3.19 13.82 -21.81
CA SER A 49 2.90 14.27 -20.45
C SER A 49 2.51 13.10 -19.57
N ALA A 50 2.46 13.32 -18.25
CA ALA A 50 1.86 12.40 -17.29
C ALA A 50 1.02 13.18 -16.28
N HIS A 51 0.12 12.51 -15.58
CA HIS A 51 -0.69 13.17 -14.55
C HIS A 51 0.14 13.47 -13.32
N TYR A 52 0.97 12.52 -12.91
CA TYR A 52 1.76 12.60 -11.69
C TYR A 52 3.22 12.21 -11.93
N PHE A 53 4.11 12.92 -11.24
CA PHE A 53 5.51 12.55 -11.05
C PHE A 53 5.75 12.31 -9.57
N VAL A 54 6.45 11.24 -9.24
CA VAL A 54 6.69 10.79 -7.85
C VAL A 54 8.17 10.55 -7.66
N ASP A 55 8.75 11.07 -6.57
CA ASP A 55 10.09 10.77 -6.10
C ASP A 55 10.12 10.39 -4.61
N ASP A 56 11.30 10.27 -4.02
CA ASP A 56 11.48 9.89 -2.61
C ASP A 56 10.79 10.85 -1.63
N THR A 57 10.59 12.09 -2.00
CA THR A 57 10.22 13.20 -1.10
C THR A 57 9.00 13.98 -1.52
N SER A 58 8.55 13.84 -2.78
CA SER A 58 7.49 14.68 -3.34
C SER A 58 6.62 13.97 -4.37
N ILE A 59 5.39 14.50 -4.51
CA ILE A 59 4.44 14.13 -5.56
C ILE A 59 3.99 15.42 -6.23
N TYR A 60 4.15 15.52 -7.54
CA TYR A 60 3.68 16.63 -8.34
C TYR A 60 2.59 16.18 -9.31
N GLN A 61 1.47 16.91 -9.33
CA GLN A 61 0.43 16.76 -10.34
C GLN A 61 0.67 17.78 -11.45
N VAL A 62 0.78 17.31 -12.69
CA VAL A 62 1.10 18.12 -13.87
C VAL A 62 -0.07 18.21 -14.85
N VAL A 63 -0.90 17.17 -14.93
CA VAL A 63 -2.16 17.18 -15.67
C VAL A 63 -3.31 16.90 -14.72
N GLU A 64 -4.41 17.62 -14.87
CA GLU A 64 -5.61 17.41 -14.06
C GLU A 64 -6.24 16.03 -14.36
N ASP A 65 -6.79 15.35 -13.35
CA ASP A 65 -7.32 14.00 -13.50
C ASP A 65 -8.44 13.87 -14.53
N ASN A 66 -9.20 14.94 -14.74
CA ASN A 66 -10.29 15.01 -15.72
C ASN A 66 -9.82 15.37 -17.14
N LYS A 67 -8.52 15.52 -17.36
CA LYS A 67 -7.87 15.76 -18.65
C LYS A 67 -6.96 14.58 -19.00
N GLY A 68 -6.94 14.17 -20.26
CA GLY A 68 -6.13 13.02 -20.68
C GLY A 68 -4.67 13.41 -20.94
N ALA A 69 -3.74 12.91 -20.12
CA ALA A 69 -2.31 13.09 -20.36
C ALA A 69 -1.82 12.23 -21.54
N TRP A 70 -0.76 12.69 -22.21
CA TRP A 70 -0.19 11.98 -23.37
C TRP A 70 0.93 11.02 -22.92
N HIS A 71 0.56 9.81 -22.44
CA HIS A 71 1.51 8.88 -21.83
C HIS A 71 1.50 7.45 -22.41
N ILE A 72 0.41 7.01 -23.06
CA ILE A 72 0.30 5.64 -23.62
C ILE A 72 -0.30 5.62 -25.03
N GLY A 73 -0.52 6.79 -25.63
CA GLY A 73 -1.21 6.89 -26.90
C GLY A 73 -2.73 6.88 -26.78
N ASN A 74 -3.41 7.08 -27.89
CA ASN A 74 -4.87 7.21 -27.95
C ASN A 74 -5.50 6.08 -28.77
N SER A 75 -5.17 4.84 -28.41
CA SER A 75 -5.79 3.66 -29.02
C SER A 75 -7.30 3.63 -28.80
N LYS A 76 -8.05 3.04 -29.74
CA LYS A 76 -9.47 2.76 -29.55
C LYS A 76 -9.74 1.69 -28.48
N THR A 77 -8.72 0.87 -28.17
CA THR A 77 -8.78 -0.13 -27.11
C THR A 77 -8.33 0.47 -25.77
N ALA A 78 -8.87 -0.03 -24.68
CA ALA A 78 -8.49 0.41 -23.34
C ALA A 78 -7.27 -0.38 -22.81
N PRO A 79 -6.39 0.26 -22.02
CA PRO A 79 -6.39 1.67 -21.63
C PRO A 79 -5.84 2.60 -22.71
N ASN A 80 -6.22 3.88 -22.65
CA ASN A 80 -5.72 4.95 -23.51
C ASN A 80 -5.57 6.27 -22.73
N ASN A 81 -5.07 7.31 -23.40
CA ASN A 81 -4.81 8.62 -22.76
C ASN A 81 -6.05 9.29 -22.16
N GLN A 82 -7.26 8.98 -22.63
CA GLN A 82 -8.51 9.63 -22.22
C GLN A 82 -9.36 8.77 -21.26
N ASN A 83 -8.80 7.65 -20.77
CA ASN A 83 -9.45 6.84 -19.75
C ASN A 83 -8.50 6.34 -18.66
N SER A 84 -7.32 6.92 -18.56
CA SER A 84 -6.30 6.49 -17.61
C SER A 84 -5.59 7.66 -16.93
N LEU A 85 -4.97 7.38 -15.79
CA LEU A 85 -4.03 8.24 -15.10
C LEU A 85 -2.61 7.68 -15.26
N GLY A 86 -1.70 8.44 -15.86
CA GLY A 86 -0.28 8.11 -15.96
C GLY A 86 0.49 8.60 -14.73
N ILE A 87 1.26 7.70 -14.11
CA ILE A 87 2.13 8.01 -12.98
C ILE A 87 3.56 7.65 -13.33
N GLU A 88 4.43 8.64 -13.34
CA GLU A 88 5.86 8.53 -13.62
C GLU A 88 6.65 8.45 -12.30
N MET A 89 7.37 7.38 -12.12
CA MET A 89 8.32 7.22 -11.03
C MET A 89 9.67 7.78 -11.43
N CYS A 90 10.18 8.75 -10.68
CA CYS A 90 11.51 9.33 -10.88
C CYS A 90 12.62 8.31 -10.53
N CYS A 91 13.76 8.47 -11.18
CA CYS A 91 14.90 7.61 -11.00
C CYS A 91 16.02 8.28 -10.19
N LYS A 92 16.83 7.45 -9.54
CA LYS A 92 18.11 7.82 -8.95
C LYS A 92 19.14 6.79 -9.37
N ASN A 93 20.23 7.24 -10.03
CA ASN A 93 21.22 6.37 -10.66
C ASN A 93 20.60 5.33 -11.61
N GLY A 94 19.65 5.77 -12.45
CA GLY A 94 18.97 4.95 -13.46
C GLY A 94 17.91 3.97 -12.91
N VAL A 95 17.63 3.98 -11.60
CA VAL A 95 16.69 3.05 -10.99
C VAL A 95 15.62 3.78 -10.17
N VAL A 96 14.43 3.22 -10.12
CA VAL A 96 13.37 3.64 -9.19
C VAL A 96 13.74 3.11 -7.81
N THR A 97 13.88 4.00 -6.83
CA THR A 97 14.20 3.63 -5.45
C THR A 97 13.02 2.94 -4.77
N GLU A 98 13.28 2.20 -3.69
CA GLU A 98 12.21 1.63 -2.86
C GLU A 98 11.29 2.73 -2.31
N LYS A 99 11.85 3.89 -1.96
CA LYS A 99 11.09 5.00 -1.38
C LYS A 99 10.15 5.65 -2.40
N THR A 100 10.61 5.88 -3.63
CA THR A 100 9.76 6.32 -4.75
C THR A 100 8.64 5.30 -5.01
N GLU A 101 8.96 3.98 -5.01
CA GLU A 101 7.96 2.92 -5.15
C GLU A 101 6.90 2.96 -4.04
N GLU A 102 7.32 3.10 -2.77
CA GLU A 102 6.40 3.21 -1.63
C GLU A 102 5.47 4.42 -1.74
N ASN A 103 6.00 5.59 -2.11
CA ASN A 103 5.21 6.80 -2.30
C ASN A 103 4.21 6.63 -3.46
N THR A 104 4.64 5.97 -4.55
CA THR A 104 3.78 5.63 -5.69
C THR A 104 2.65 4.68 -5.29
N ILE A 105 2.93 3.64 -4.50
CA ILE A 105 1.90 2.73 -3.99
C ILE A 105 0.84 3.49 -3.18
N GLN A 106 1.24 4.44 -2.35
CA GLN A 106 0.30 5.24 -1.58
C GLN A 106 -0.57 6.15 -2.47
N LEU A 107 0.03 6.77 -3.49
CA LEU A 107 -0.72 7.55 -4.48
C LEU A 107 -1.69 6.66 -5.25
N VAL A 108 -1.26 5.50 -5.73
CA VAL A 108 -2.12 4.56 -6.46
C VAL A 108 -3.30 4.12 -5.61
N LYS A 109 -3.08 3.73 -4.35
CA LYS A 109 -4.18 3.38 -3.42
C LYS A 109 -5.18 4.53 -3.24
N PHE A 110 -4.69 5.75 -3.09
CA PHE A 110 -5.53 6.94 -2.99
C PHE A 110 -6.40 7.12 -4.25
N LEU A 111 -5.79 7.02 -5.44
CA LEU A 111 -6.50 7.18 -6.73
C LEU A 111 -7.46 6.01 -7.01
N MET A 112 -7.07 4.77 -6.69
CA MET A 112 -7.97 3.61 -6.76
C MET A 112 -9.23 3.85 -5.94
N LYS A 113 -9.09 4.33 -4.70
CA LYS A 113 -10.22 4.65 -3.83
C LYS A 113 -11.05 5.83 -4.38
N LYS A 114 -10.39 6.90 -4.82
CA LYS A 114 -11.05 8.12 -5.34
C LYS A 114 -11.92 7.84 -6.56
N TYR A 115 -11.46 6.97 -7.47
CA TYR A 115 -12.12 6.69 -8.75
C TYR A 115 -12.74 5.28 -8.82
N ASN A 116 -12.77 4.55 -7.71
CA ASN A 116 -13.27 3.16 -7.65
C ASN A 116 -12.61 2.26 -8.70
N ILE A 117 -11.28 2.36 -8.87
CA ILE A 117 -10.51 1.59 -9.85
C ILE A 117 -10.15 0.23 -9.25
N PRO A 118 -10.59 -0.89 -9.88
CA PRO A 118 -10.18 -2.21 -9.41
C PRO A 118 -8.69 -2.46 -9.71
N ILE A 119 -8.06 -3.33 -8.93
CA ILE A 119 -6.64 -3.66 -9.10
C ILE A 119 -6.32 -4.21 -10.50
N SER A 120 -7.26 -4.89 -11.13
CA SER A 120 -7.13 -5.36 -12.51
C SER A 120 -6.90 -4.22 -13.51
N ASN A 121 -7.28 -3.00 -13.17
CA ASN A 121 -7.15 -1.81 -14.00
C ASN A 121 -5.91 -0.97 -13.64
N VAL A 122 -5.09 -1.42 -12.69
CA VAL A 122 -3.74 -0.89 -12.48
C VAL A 122 -2.79 -1.69 -13.35
N ARG A 123 -2.17 -1.02 -14.32
CA ARG A 123 -1.34 -1.62 -15.38
C ARG A 123 0.04 -0.99 -15.43
N THR A 124 1.01 -1.68 -16.01
CA THR A 124 2.26 -1.07 -16.47
C THR A 124 2.12 -0.59 -17.90
N HIS A 125 2.99 0.31 -18.35
CA HIS A 125 3.07 0.66 -19.78
C HIS A 125 3.42 -0.57 -20.64
N ALA A 126 4.24 -1.50 -20.13
CA ALA A 126 4.51 -2.76 -20.77
C ALA A 126 3.24 -3.58 -21.06
N GLU A 127 2.37 -3.75 -20.04
CA GLU A 127 1.10 -4.47 -20.21
C GLU A 127 0.16 -3.79 -21.21
N VAL A 128 0.16 -2.44 -21.25
CA VAL A 128 -0.66 -1.66 -22.19
C VAL A 128 -0.19 -1.86 -23.64
N THR A 129 1.10 -2.04 -23.85
CA THR A 129 1.69 -2.27 -25.18
C THR A 129 1.87 -3.75 -25.51
N ASN A 130 1.20 -4.64 -24.80
CA ASN A 130 1.36 -6.09 -24.92
C ASN A 130 2.85 -6.52 -24.90
N TYR A 131 3.58 -5.92 -23.96
CA TYR A 131 5.03 -6.12 -23.75
C TYR A 131 5.93 -5.68 -24.90
N GLY A 132 5.44 -4.83 -25.81
CA GLY A 132 6.28 -4.15 -26.80
C GLY A 132 7.21 -3.10 -26.21
N LYS A 133 7.00 -2.74 -24.92
CA LYS A 133 7.88 -1.91 -24.11
C LYS A 133 8.19 -2.59 -22.77
N THR A 134 9.29 -2.20 -22.13
CA THR A 134 9.68 -2.73 -20.79
C THR A 134 9.31 -1.81 -19.63
N CYS A 135 8.75 -0.61 -19.90
CA CYS A 135 8.39 0.38 -18.88
C CYS A 135 7.38 -0.21 -17.86
N PRO A 136 7.66 -0.11 -16.57
CA PRO A 136 8.68 0.66 -15.86
C PRO A 136 10.04 -0.03 -15.66
N ASN A 137 10.49 -0.87 -16.59
CA ASN A 137 11.76 -1.60 -16.58
C ASN A 137 11.90 -2.61 -15.41
N TRP A 138 10.81 -3.29 -15.10
CA TRP A 138 10.71 -4.29 -14.03
C TRP A 138 10.58 -5.73 -14.56
N ASN A 139 11.03 -5.97 -15.78
CA ASN A 139 10.93 -7.25 -16.48
C ASN A 139 11.86 -8.35 -15.95
N ALA A 140 12.85 -7.99 -15.13
CA ALA A 140 13.72 -8.96 -14.47
C ALA A 140 12.91 -9.96 -13.60
N ASN A 141 13.40 -11.21 -13.52
CA ASN A 141 12.78 -12.28 -12.73
C ASN A 141 11.27 -12.43 -13.03
N ASN A 142 10.91 -12.42 -14.32
CA ASN A 142 9.52 -12.58 -14.74
C ASN A 142 8.57 -11.57 -14.08
N TRP A 143 8.93 -10.30 -14.11
CA TRP A 143 8.13 -9.20 -13.54
C TRP A 143 7.87 -9.32 -12.03
N GLN A 144 8.79 -9.93 -11.29
CA GLN A 144 8.59 -10.17 -9.85
C GLN A 144 8.38 -8.86 -9.07
N ARG A 145 9.10 -7.78 -9.44
CA ARG A 145 8.93 -6.47 -8.79
C ARG A 145 7.53 -5.91 -9.01
N TRP A 146 6.98 -6.05 -10.23
CA TRP A 146 5.61 -5.65 -10.54
C TRP A 146 4.57 -6.47 -9.77
N LYS A 147 4.76 -7.79 -9.67
CA LYS A 147 3.90 -8.67 -8.87
C LYS A 147 3.89 -8.24 -7.40
N ASN A 148 5.07 -7.93 -6.85
CA ASN A 148 5.21 -7.44 -5.48
C ASN A 148 4.53 -6.06 -5.29
N PHE A 149 4.68 -5.15 -6.26
CA PHE A 149 3.98 -3.86 -6.26
C PHE A 149 2.46 -4.06 -6.21
N LYS A 150 1.90 -4.90 -7.08
CA LYS A 150 0.46 -5.23 -7.08
C LYS A 150 0.00 -5.85 -5.76
N ASN A 151 0.76 -6.77 -5.20
CA ASN A 151 0.44 -7.36 -3.90
C ASN A 151 0.38 -6.29 -2.80
N LYS A 152 1.27 -5.31 -2.81
CA LYS A 152 1.24 -4.17 -1.87
C LYS A 152 0.01 -3.26 -2.07
N LEU A 153 -0.62 -3.25 -3.24
CA LEU A 153 -1.88 -2.52 -3.48
C LEU A 153 -3.08 -3.22 -2.85
N THR A 154 -3.14 -4.55 -2.94
CA THR A 154 -4.23 -5.37 -2.36
C THR A 154 -4.10 -5.53 -0.86
N THR A 155 -2.87 -5.55 -0.37
CA THR A 155 -2.68 -5.52 1.08
C THR A 155 -3.32 -4.22 1.55
N VAL A 156 -4.45 -4.32 2.25
CA VAL A 156 -4.93 -3.22 3.06
C VAL A 156 -3.72 -2.85 3.90
N THR A 157 -3.01 -1.80 3.49
CA THR A 157 -2.18 -1.09 4.43
C THR A 157 -3.23 -0.54 5.40
N THR A 158 -3.55 -1.31 6.43
CA THR A 158 -3.82 -0.66 7.67
C THR A 158 -2.68 0.35 7.72
N THR A 159 -2.99 1.61 7.48
CA THR A 159 -2.15 2.68 7.92
C THR A 159 -2.03 2.36 9.40
N THR A 160 -1.02 1.58 9.73
CA THR A 160 -0.39 1.73 10.99
C THR A 160 0.02 3.21 10.90
N THR A 161 -0.85 4.11 11.38
CA THR A 161 -0.33 5.17 12.19
C THR A 161 0.73 4.42 12.97
N THR A 162 1.98 4.59 12.60
CA THR A 162 3.07 4.42 13.52
C THR A 162 2.70 5.38 14.65
N SER A 163 1.84 4.91 15.56
CA SER A 163 1.91 5.37 16.92
C SER A 163 3.35 5.09 17.23
N SER A 164 4.15 6.18 17.23
CA SER A 164 5.59 6.15 17.32
C SER A 164 5.92 5.13 18.39
N ILE A 165 6.64 4.06 18.00
CA ILE A 165 7.07 3.06 18.99
C ILE A 165 7.84 3.82 20.03
N LYS A 166 7.45 3.68 21.29
CA LYS A 166 8.02 4.39 22.44
C LYS A 166 8.68 3.38 23.37
N VAL A 167 9.59 3.88 24.19
CA VAL A 167 10.13 3.10 25.32
C VAL A 167 8.97 2.61 26.19
N GLY A 168 8.98 1.33 26.54
CA GLY A 168 7.93 0.65 27.28
C GLY A 168 6.90 -0.08 26.42
N ASP A 169 6.82 0.22 25.11
CA ASP A 169 5.91 -0.51 24.23
C ASP A 169 6.30 -1.99 24.11
N LYS A 170 5.30 -2.85 23.99
CA LYS A 170 5.49 -4.24 23.56
C LYS A 170 5.46 -4.30 22.04
N VAL A 171 6.49 -4.94 21.46
CA VAL A 171 6.58 -5.16 20.02
C VAL A 171 6.81 -6.63 19.70
N LYS A 172 6.31 -7.08 18.57
CA LYS A 172 6.54 -8.42 18.02
C LYS A 172 7.55 -8.31 16.88
N VAL A 173 8.59 -9.16 16.87
CA VAL A 173 9.51 -9.26 15.75
C VAL A 173 8.84 -10.02 14.60
N ASN A 174 8.82 -9.40 13.41
CA ASN A 174 8.14 -9.96 12.24
C ASN A 174 8.84 -11.23 11.75
N SER A 175 8.10 -12.17 11.21
CA SER A 175 8.65 -13.42 10.62
C SER A 175 9.60 -13.16 9.44
N SER A 176 9.39 -12.05 8.73
CA SER A 176 10.22 -11.59 7.60
C SER A 176 11.53 -10.92 8.01
N ALA A 177 11.75 -10.61 9.30
CA ALA A 177 12.99 -10.02 9.77
C ALA A 177 14.18 -10.97 9.53
N THR A 178 15.27 -10.47 8.94
CA THR A 178 16.42 -11.30 8.56
C THR A 178 17.59 -11.13 9.48
N THR A 179 17.99 -9.89 9.75
CA THR A 179 19.20 -9.57 10.53
C THR A 179 18.91 -8.56 11.62
N TYR A 180 19.71 -8.58 12.67
CA TYR A 180 19.73 -7.53 13.68
C TYR A 180 20.15 -6.18 13.06
N ALA A 181 19.68 -5.07 13.62
CA ALA A 181 19.99 -3.75 13.10
C ALA A 181 21.49 -3.46 13.17
N ASN A 182 22.04 -2.95 12.06
CA ASN A 182 23.47 -2.67 11.87
C ASN A 182 24.38 -3.89 12.12
N SER A 183 23.92 -5.09 11.77
CA SER A 183 24.63 -6.35 11.98
C SER A 183 24.38 -7.31 10.81
N THR A 184 25.35 -8.18 10.56
CA THR A 184 25.22 -9.32 9.64
C THR A 184 24.65 -10.56 10.33
N LYS A 185 24.49 -10.54 11.68
CA LYS A 185 23.94 -11.67 12.44
C LYS A 185 22.47 -11.87 12.12
N THR A 186 22.13 -13.08 11.73
CA THR A 186 20.75 -13.50 11.43
C THR A 186 19.89 -13.52 12.70
N ILE A 187 18.65 -13.06 12.60
CA ILE A 187 17.67 -13.20 13.67
C ILE A 187 17.17 -14.65 13.68
N PRO A 188 17.41 -15.40 14.76
CA PRO A 188 16.99 -16.79 14.83
C PRO A 188 15.46 -16.94 14.92
N SER A 189 14.96 -18.13 14.56
CA SER A 189 13.52 -18.39 14.49
C SER A 189 12.79 -18.18 15.82
N TRP A 190 13.43 -18.48 16.96
CA TRP A 190 12.85 -18.30 18.28
C TRP A 190 12.65 -16.83 18.66
N VAL A 191 13.39 -15.89 18.05
CA VAL A 191 13.21 -14.43 18.22
C VAL A 191 12.05 -13.95 17.35
N LYS A 192 11.88 -14.53 16.15
CA LYS A 192 10.81 -14.18 15.23
C LYS A 192 9.46 -14.56 15.84
N ASN A 193 8.49 -13.69 15.65
CA ASN A 193 7.16 -13.84 16.28
C ASN A 193 7.13 -13.73 17.82
N GLY A 194 8.28 -13.57 18.47
CA GLY A 194 8.38 -13.27 19.89
C GLY A 194 7.92 -11.82 20.19
N THR A 195 7.43 -11.61 21.41
CA THR A 195 7.01 -10.30 21.92
C THR A 195 8.03 -9.77 22.92
N TYR A 196 8.48 -8.54 22.71
CA TYR A 196 9.57 -7.91 23.44
C TYR A 196 9.18 -6.50 23.88
N THR A 197 9.81 -6.03 24.97
CA THR A 197 9.65 -4.65 25.47
C THR A 197 10.70 -3.75 24.85
N VAL A 198 10.28 -2.62 24.31
CA VAL A 198 11.20 -1.59 23.82
C VAL A 198 11.85 -0.87 24.97
N SER A 199 13.17 -0.97 25.12
CA SER A 199 13.94 -0.27 26.14
C SER A 199 14.61 1.01 25.64
N LYS A 200 14.81 1.14 24.32
CA LYS A 200 15.32 2.36 23.67
C LYS A 200 14.80 2.46 22.24
N VAL A 201 14.49 3.68 21.82
CA VAL A 201 14.15 4.00 20.42
C VAL A 201 15.25 4.89 19.86
N ASP A 202 15.75 4.52 18.69
CA ASP A 202 16.73 5.27 17.91
C ASP A 202 16.16 5.39 16.48
N SER A 203 16.54 6.40 15.71
CA SER A 203 15.89 6.86 14.46
C SER A 203 15.23 5.79 13.58
N SER A 204 15.86 4.62 13.38
CA SER A 204 15.37 3.54 12.54
C SER A 204 15.31 2.17 13.23
N LYS A 205 15.68 2.09 14.52
CA LYS A 205 15.82 0.84 15.27
C LYS A 205 15.33 0.97 16.70
N VAL A 206 14.97 -0.15 17.30
CA VAL A 206 14.57 -0.27 18.71
C VAL A 206 15.43 -1.30 19.42
N LEU A 207 15.81 -1.00 20.66
CA LEU A 207 16.46 -1.96 21.53
C LEU A 207 15.40 -2.79 22.26
N LEU A 208 15.47 -4.09 22.09
CA LEU A 208 14.58 -5.05 22.73
C LEU A 208 15.16 -5.52 24.05
N LYS A 209 14.46 -5.25 25.15
CA LYS A 209 14.96 -5.46 26.52
C LYS A 209 15.37 -6.90 26.79
N GLU A 210 14.51 -7.84 26.45
CA GLU A 210 14.64 -9.25 26.81
C GLU A 210 15.79 -9.97 26.07
N ILE A 211 16.20 -9.45 24.91
CA ILE A 211 17.28 -10.02 24.09
C ILE A 211 18.47 -9.07 23.93
N THR A 212 18.40 -7.89 24.53
CA THR A 212 19.46 -6.85 24.53
C THR A 212 20.02 -6.60 23.12
N SER A 213 19.15 -6.58 22.12
CA SER A 213 19.54 -6.46 20.71
C SER A 213 18.69 -5.43 19.99
N TYR A 214 19.34 -4.71 19.05
CA TYR A 214 18.63 -3.77 18.18
C TYR A 214 18.01 -4.49 17.00
N VAL A 215 16.72 -4.19 16.74
CA VAL A 215 15.98 -4.61 15.55
C VAL A 215 15.47 -3.36 14.85
N TYR A 216 15.43 -3.37 13.52
CA TYR A 216 14.88 -2.22 12.79
C TYR A 216 13.38 -2.03 13.08
N ILE A 217 12.93 -0.78 13.17
CA ILE A 217 11.51 -0.45 13.40
C ILE A 217 10.61 -1.09 12.33
N LYS A 218 11.08 -1.18 11.07
CA LYS A 218 10.37 -1.86 9.99
C LYS A 218 10.14 -3.36 10.21
N ASP A 219 10.97 -3.98 11.05
CA ASP A 219 10.99 -5.42 11.32
C ASP A 219 10.25 -5.78 12.62
N VAL A 220 9.59 -4.82 13.25
CA VAL A 220 8.76 -5.04 14.43
C VAL A 220 7.36 -4.46 14.25
N SER A 221 6.39 -5.07 14.93
CA SER A 221 5.01 -4.60 14.98
C SER A 221 4.61 -4.36 16.43
N LYS A 222 4.01 -3.20 16.74
CA LYS A 222 3.56 -2.90 18.10
C LYS A 222 2.50 -3.91 18.55
N VAL A 223 2.69 -4.54 19.70
CA VAL A 223 1.72 -5.44 20.32
C VAL A 223 0.85 -4.64 21.26
N GLY A 224 -0.43 -4.57 20.94
CA GLY A 224 -1.38 -3.83 21.77
C GLY A 224 -1.44 -2.35 21.38
N ALA A 225 -2.34 -2.06 20.53
CA ALA A 225 -3.30 -1.00 20.38
C ALA A 225 -3.69 -0.91 18.92
N THR A 226 -4.79 -1.50 18.61
CA THR A 226 -5.96 -0.80 18.11
C THR A 226 -7.09 -1.78 18.22
N SER A 227 -7.70 -1.80 19.38
CA SER A 227 -9.13 -1.92 19.45
C SER A 227 -9.65 -0.65 18.78
N SER A 228 -9.90 -0.69 17.49
CA SER A 228 -10.70 0.35 16.87
C SER A 228 -12.12 0.12 17.36
N ASN A 229 -12.62 1.01 18.19
CA ASN A 229 -14.04 1.08 18.47
C ASN A 229 -14.73 1.35 17.12
N VAL A 230 -15.24 0.29 16.51
CA VAL A 230 -16.01 0.33 15.27
C VAL A 230 -17.47 0.01 15.61
N SER A 231 -18.40 0.53 14.84
CA SER A 231 -19.80 0.11 14.95
C SER A 231 -20.35 -0.03 13.53
N TYR A 232 -20.43 -1.28 13.06
CA TYR A 232 -21.02 -1.62 11.78
C TYR A 232 -21.68 -3.00 11.82
N VAL A 233 -22.54 -3.24 10.86
CA VAL A 233 -23.31 -4.49 10.76
C VAL A 233 -22.65 -5.42 9.73
N ILE A 234 -22.59 -6.71 10.07
CA ILE A 234 -22.13 -7.77 9.16
C ILE A 234 -23.20 -8.84 8.99
N ARG A 235 -23.09 -9.61 7.91
CA ARG A 235 -23.84 -10.85 7.69
C ARG A 235 -22.85 -12.01 7.59
N VAL A 236 -23.17 -13.14 8.23
CA VAL A 236 -22.40 -14.40 8.12
C VAL A 236 -22.67 -15.04 6.77
N ILE A 237 -21.62 -15.39 6.01
CA ILE A 237 -21.74 -15.97 4.66
C ILE A 237 -21.42 -17.47 4.60
N VAL A 238 -20.91 -18.06 5.71
CA VAL A 238 -20.62 -19.50 5.84
C VAL A 238 -21.70 -20.20 6.66
N ASP A 239 -21.92 -21.50 6.44
CA ASP A 239 -23.02 -22.25 7.06
C ASP A 239 -22.95 -22.27 8.58
N SER A 240 -21.73 -22.31 9.16
CA SER A 240 -21.51 -22.21 10.59
C SER A 240 -20.19 -21.48 10.87
N LEU A 241 -20.21 -20.52 11.77
CA LEU A 241 -19.05 -19.72 12.16
C LEU A 241 -18.88 -19.77 13.68
N ASN A 242 -17.68 -20.13 14.14
CA ASN A 242 -17.36 -20.18 15.56
C ASN A 242 -17.27 -18.79 16.17
N ILE A 243 -17.88 -18.62 17.34
CA ILE A 243 -17.60 -17.52 18.26
C ILE A 243 -16.48 -17.97 19.20
N ARG A 244 -15.44 -17.15 19.34
CA ARG A 244 -14.27 -17.46 20.17
C ARG A 244 -14.14 -16.48 21.33
N SER A 245 -13.49 -16.93 22.40
CA SER A 245 -13.24 -16.10 23.60
C SER A 245 -12.28 -14.93 23.34
N GLY A 246 -11.57 -14.92 22.20
CA GLY A 246 -10.63 -13.87 21.81
C GLY A 246 -10.43 -13.79 20.31
N ALA A 247 -9.71 -12.78 19.86
CA ALA A 247 -9.46 -12.46 18.45
C ALA A 247 -8.35 -13.37 17.86
N GLY A 248 -8.70 -14.60 17.48
CA GLY A 248 -7.79 -15.55 16.86
C GLY A 248 -8.29 -16.99 16.93
N THR A 249 -7.75 -17.85 16.06
CA THR A 249 -8.13 -19.27 15.99
C THR A 249 -7.62 -20.12 17.15
N ASN A 250 -6.65 -19.61 17.89
CA ASN A 250 -6.07 -20.23 19.09
C ASN A 250 -6.90 -20.01 20.37
N TYR A 251 -7.97 -19.21 20.30
CA TYR A 251 -8.87 -18.99 21.44
C TYR A 251 -10.00 -20.04 21.44
N SER A 252 -10.48 -20.36 22.65
CA SER A 252 -11.55 -21.36 22.86
C SER A 252 -12.83 -20.95 22.14
N ILE A 253 -13.53 -21.94 21.60
CA ILE A 253 -14.87 -21.76 21.02
C ILE A 253 -15.87 -21.63 22.16
N VAL A 254 -16.62 -20.53 22.18
CA VAL A 254 -17.63 -20.21 23.18
C VAL A 254 -19.05 -20.19 22.62
N GLY A 255 -19.21 -20.51 21.35
CA GLY A 255 -20.49 -20.60 20.66
C GLY A 255 -20.34 -20.64 19.15
N THR A 256 -21.47 -20.63 18.45
CA THR A 256 -21.53 -20.60 16.99
C THR A 256 -22.64 -19.68 16.50
N VAL A 257 -22.49 -19.17 15.28
CA VAL A 257 -23.51 -18.44 14.53
C VAL A 257 -23.73 -19.09 13.16
N LYS A 258 -24.90 -18.93 12.58
CA LYS A 258 -25.30 -19.56 11.32
C LYS A 258 -25.29 -18.57 10.17
N LYS A 259 -25.21 -19.10 8.94
CA LYS A 259 -25.33 -18.36 7.68
C LYS A 259 -26.57 -17.48 7.68
N GLY A 260 -26.41 -16.27 7.14
CA GLY A 260 -27.46 -15.25 7.10
C GLY A 260 -27.65 -14.48 8.41
N GLY A 261 -27.05 -14.93 9.52
CA GLY A 261 -27.08 -14.21 10.79
C GLY A 261 -26.45 -12.81 10.67
N VAL A 262 -27.13 -11.81 11.23
CA VAL A 262 -26.72 -10.40 11.15
C VAL A 262 -26.28 -9.93 12.53
N TYR A 263 -25.08 -9.37 12.61
CA TYR A 263 -24.48 -8.99 13.89
C TYR A 263 -23.80 -7.62 13.80
N THR A 264 -23.81 -6.88 14.90
CA THR A 264 -23.05 -5.64 15.02
C THR A 264 -21.66 -5.95 15.58
N ILE A 265 -20.65 -5.50 14.88
CA ILE A 265 -19.25 -5.52 15.32
C ILE A 265 -18.95 -4.19 16.02
N VAL A 266 -18.35 -4.27 17.19
CA VAL A 266 -17.98 -3.10 18.02
C VAL A 266 -16.48 -2.95 18.20
N GLU A 267 -15.71 -3.94 17.79
CA GLU A 267 -14.25 -3.93 17.88
C GLU A 267 -13.66 -4.88 16.83
N GLU A 268 -12.59 -4.46 16.15
CA GLU A 268 -11.82 -5.32 15.25
C GLU A 268 -10.42 -5.58 15.80
N LYS A 269 -9.97 -6.82 15.69
CA LYS A 269 -8.59 -7.21 16.04
C LYS A 269 -8.18 -8.47 15.30
N ASN A 270 -7.01 -8.45 14.65
CA ASN A 270 -6.41 -9.63 13.98
C ASN A 270 -7.34 -10.33 12.97
N GLY A 271 -8.17 -9.58 12.21
CA GLY A 271 -9.15 -10.16 11.28
C GLY A 271 -10.40 -10.74 11.97
N PHE A 272 -10.56 -10.52 13.27
CA PHE A 272 -11.74 -10.91 14.03
C PHE A 272 -12.53 -9.67 14.48
N GLY A 273 -13.85 -9.80 14.46
CA GLY A 273 -14.78 -8.79 14.98
C GLY A 273 -15.41 -9.21 16.30
N ARG A 274 -15.39 -8.32 17.31
CA ARG A 274 -16.10 -8.53 18.58
C ARG A 274 -17.57 -8.21 18.40
N LEU A 275 -18.40 -9.17 18.77
CA LEU A 275 -19.86 -9.01 18.75
C LEU A 275 -20.32 -7.99 19.81
N LYS A 276 -21.22 -7.07 19.44
CA LYS A 276 -21.84 -6.11 20.37
C LYS A 276 -22.55 -6.80 21.56
N SER A 277 -23.01 -8.04 21.36
CA SER A 277 -23.63 -8.85 22.42
C SER A 277 -22.67 -9.26 23.53
N GLY A 278 -21.35 -9.02 23.38
CA GLY A 278 -20.34 -9.47 24.34
C GLY A 278 -20.03 -10.99 24.28
N LYS A 279 -20.71 -11.77 23.44
CA LYS A 279 -20.53 -13.24 23.38
C LYS A 279 -19.13 -13.68 22.92
N GLY A 280 -18.35 -12.80 22.29
CA GLY A 280 -17.01 -13.12 21.85
C GLY A 280 -16.68 -12.56 20.46
N TRP A 281 -15.77 -13.23 19.77
CA TRP A 281 -15.16 -12.83 18.53
C TRP A 281 -15.46 -13.80 17.39
N ILE A 282 -15.72 -13.29 16.20
CA ILE A 282 -15.92 -14.07 14.98
C ILE A 282 -14.91 -13.64 13.91
N SER A 283 -14.50 -14.55 13.01
CA SER A 283 -13.65 -14.20 11.86
C SER A 283 -14.42 -13.32 10.88
N LEU A 284 -13.82 -12.21 10.48
CA LEU A 284 -14.41 -11.29 9.52
C LEU A 284 -14.29 -11.79 8.08
N ASP A 285 -13.34 -12.72 7.79
CA ASP A 285 -13.20 -13.37 6.48
C ASP A 285 -14.41 -14.24 6.11
N CYS A 286 -15.23 -14.60 7.10
CA CYS A 286 -16.45 -15.39 6.96
C CYS A 286 -17.72 -14.53 6.99
N THR A 287 -17.59 -13.22 6.76
CA THR A 287 -18.70 -12.24 6.83
C THR A 287 -18.62 -11.24 5.71
N GLU A 288 -19.73 -10.60 5.40
CA GLU A 288 -19.83 -9.43 4.52
C GLU A 288 -20.38 -8.23 5.30
N LYS A 289 -19.92 -7.02 4.97
CA LYS A 289 -20.51 -5.79 5.53
C LYS A 289 -21.87 -5.55 4.88
N LYS A 290 -22.84 -5.12 5.70
CA LYS A 290 -24.19 -4.81 5.27
C LYS A 290 -24.39 -3.30 5.14
#